data_2f7bf2f9608cb69f0e4cd316adfbe665
#
_entry.id   2f7bf2f9608cb69f0e4cd316adfbe665
#
_cell.length_a   1.000
_cell.length_b   1.000
_cell.length_c   1.000
_cell.angle_alpha   90.00
_cell.angle_beta   90.00
_cell.angle_gamma   90.00
#
_symmetry.space_group_name_H-M   'P 1'
#
loop_
_entity.id
_entity.type
_entity.pdbx_description
1 polymer ?
#
loop_
_entity_poly.entity_id
_entity_poly.type
_entity_poly.pdbx_seq_one_letter_code
_entity_poly.pdbx_strand_id
1 'polypeptide(L)'
;MPVEGTTNAKNHGLGVVLSVVILAGAGIWFWASRGTESSTSQPANVRSTLHLETFVLNLADTDQRSYLRVGIDLGINREAKRGEDLAPVAEVRDTILSVLAEAKVNDLMTSAGKAKLKADLLRGLHERVPQIGVEEVYFTEFLIQR
;
A
#
# COMPACT_ATOMS: atom_id res chain seq x y z
N MET A 1 -5.13 61.34 -59.81
CA MET A 1 -6.00 61.41 -58.64
C MET A 1 -5.86 60.20 -57.83
N PRO A 2 -5.55 60.35 -56.57
CA PRO A 2 -4.96 59.33 -55.72
C PRO A 2 -6.00 58.50 -54.96
N VAL A 3 -5.58 57.37 -54.36
CA VAL A 3 -6.01 56.96 -53.06
C VAL A 3 -5.19 55.71 -52.67
N GLU A 4 -4.24 55.87 -51.89
CA GLU A 4 -3.95 55.41 -50.52
C GLU A 4 -4.29 53.96 -50.21
N GLY A 5 -3.20 53.21 -50.15
CA GLY A 5 -3.15 51.93 -49.49
C GLY A 5 -2.93 52.09 -47.97
N THR A 6 -3.80 51.59 -47.19
CA THR A 6 -3.60 51.51 -45.76
C THR A 6 -3.10 50.10 -45.42
N THR A 7 -1.82 50.01 -45.08
CA THR A 7 -1.16 48.87 -44.48
C THR A 7 -1.74 48.58 -43.09
N ASN A 8 -2.29 47.42 -42.92
CA ASN A 8 -2.64 46.93 -41.59
C ASN A 8 -1.64 45.82 -41.16
N ALA A 9 -0.48 46.30 -40.75
CA ALA A 9 0.53 45.49 -40.13
C ALA A 9 0.56 45.77 -38.63
N LYS A 10 -0.27 45.11 -37.86
CA LYS A 10 -0.10 45.05 -36.39
C LYS A 10 -1.17 44.17 -35.73
N ASN A 11 -1.10 42.86 -35.90
CA ASN A 11 -1.82 42.00 -34.95
C ASN A 11 -1.24 40.58 -34.84
N HIS A 12 -0.07 40.30 -35.45
CA HIS A 12 0.52 38.97 -35.34
C HIS A 12 1.34 38.73 -34.05
N GLY A 13 1.72 39.83 -33.36
CA GLY A 13 2.51 39.71 -32.12
C GLY A 13 1.68 39.34 -30.89
N LEU A 14 0.44 39.76 -30.82
CA LEU A 14 -0.41 39.55 -29.64
C LEU A 14 -0.94 38.13 -29.55
N GLY A 15 -1.23 37.50 -30.70
CA GLY A 15 -1.71 36.12 -30.76
C GLY A 15 -0.64 35.07 -30.36
N VAL A 16 0.61 35.31 -30.71
CA VAL A 16 1.72 34.40 -30.39
C VAL A 16 2.06 34.42 -28.89
N VAL A 17 2.03 35.61 -28.27
CA VAL A 17 2.30 35.77 -26.84
C VAL A 17 1.19 35.10 -26.00
N LEU A 18 -0.08 35.24 -26.41
CA LEU A 18 -1.20 34.61 -25.72
C LEU A 18 -1.17 33.07 -25.81
N SER A 19 -0.76 32.54 -26.97
CA SER A 19 -0.63 31.09 -27.19
C SER A 19 0.46 30.46 -26.34
N VAL A 20 1.59 31.15 -26.14
CA VAL A 20 2.70 30.65 -25.31
C VAL A 20 2.32 30.62 -23.81
N VAL A 21 1.57 31.63 -23.34
CA VAL A 21 1.14 31.68 -21.93
C VAL A 21 0.12 30.57 -21.62
N ILE A 22 -0.79 30.25 -22.58
CA ILE A 22 -1.76 29.17 -22.39
C ILE A 22 -1.07 27.79 -22.32
N LEU A 23 -0.04 27.56 -23.17
CA LEU A 23 0.69 26.30 -23.14
C LEU A 23 1.54 26.13 -21.88
N ALA A 24 2.13 27.21 -21.34
CA ALA A 24 2.87 27.17 -20.08
C ALA A 24 1.93 26.95 -18.89
N GLY A 25 0.76 27.57 -18.87
CA GLY A 25 -0.25 27.37 -17.81
C GLY A 25 -0.81 25.94 -17.77
N ALA A 26 -1.09 25.33 -18.92
CA ALA A 26 -1.59 23.98 -19.02
C ALA A 26 -0.56 22.93 -18.56
N GLY A 27 0.73 23.15 -18.85
CA GLY A 27 1.81 22.27 -18.42
C GLY A 27 1.99 22.26 -16.90
N ILE A 28 1.91 23.40 -16.26
CA ILE A 28 2.04 23.51 -14.80
C ILE A 28 0.82 22.90 -14.10
N TRP A 29 -0.37 23.10 -14.63
CA TRP A 29 -1.60 22.53 -14.07
C TRP A 29 -1.65 21.00 -14.20
N PHE A 30 -1.16 20.45 -15.31
CA PHE A 30 -1.07 19.01 -15.53
C PHE A 30 -0.02 18.35 -14.62
N TRP A 31 1.07 19.05 -14.30
CA TRP A 31 2.08 18.55 -13.37
C TRP A 31 1.62 18.64 -11.91
N ALA A 32 0.92 19.70 -11.55
CA ALA A 32 0.31 19.86 -10.21
C ALA A 32 -0.87 18.90 -9.96
N SER A 33 -1.55 18.44 -11.02
CA SER A 33 -2.65 17.47 -10.91
C SER A 33 -2.17 16.02 -10.79
N ARG A 34 -0.88 15.74 -10.96
CA ARG A 34 -0.26 14.51 -10.48
C ARG A 34 0.01 14.65 -8.99
N GLY A 35 -1.06 15.02 -8.27
CA GLY A 35 -1.09 14.98 -6.82
C GLY A 35 -0.76 13.56 -6.42
N THR A 36 0.28 13.41 -5.63
CA THR A 36 0.51 12.32 -4.70
C THR A 36 -0.86 11.78 -4.30
N GLU A 37 -1.21 10.59 -4.79
CA GLU A 37 -2.16 9.74 -4.11
C GLU A 37 -1.51 9.43 -2.76
N SER A 38 -1.60 10.37 -1.84
CA SER A 38 -1.56 10.03 -0.43
C SER A 38 -2.71 9.07 -0.27
N SER A 39 -2.40 7.77 -0.22
CA SER A 39 -3.29 6.79 0.34
C SER A 39 -3.63 7.33 1.72
N THR A 40 -4.74 8.04 1.81
CA THR A 40 -5.36 8.35 3.08
C THR A 40 -5.83 6.99 3.58
N SER A 41 -4.89 6.26 4.20
CA SER A 41 -5.24 5.10 4.99
C SER A 41 -6.17 5.65 6.06
N GLN A 42 -7.45 5.38 5.90
CA GLN A 42 -8.45 5.64 6.91
C GLN A 42 -7.90 5.05 8.21
N PRO A 43 -7.85 5.80 9.31
CA PRO A 43 -7.26 5.30 10.54
C PRO A 43 -7.95 3.98 10.90
N ALA A 44 -7.16 2.93 11.05
CA ALA A 44 -7.66 1.62 11.41
C ALA A 44 -8.43 1.73 12.73
N ASN A 45 -9.68 1.26 12.75
CA ASN A 45 -10.52 1.29 13.96
C ASN A 45 -10.15 0.13 14.89
N VAL A 46 -8.90 0.12 15.35
CA VAL A 46 -8.39 -0.92 16.25
C VAL A 46 -8.90 -0.65 17.67
N ARG A 47 -9.58 -1.63 18.25
CA ARG A 47 -10.09 -1.59 19.64
C ARG A 47 -9.32 -2.50 20.58
N SER A 48 -8.76 -3.60 20.06
CA SER A 48 -7.91 -4.49 20.83
C SER A 48 -6.85 -5.16 19.94
N THR A 49 -5.88 -5.80 20.56
CA THR A 49 -4.80 -6.50 19.86
C THR A 49 -4.85 -7.98 20.20
N LEU A 50 -4.84 -8.81 19.16
CA LEU A 50 -4.68 -10.25 19.28
C LEU A 50 -3.21 -10.60 19.08
N HIS A 51 -2.56 -11.06 20.16
CA HIS A 51 -1.20 -11.54 20.10
C HIS A 51 -1.16 -12.98 19.57
N LEU A 52 -0.27 -13.25 18.63
CA LEU A 52 -0.02 -14.59 18.09
C LEU A 52 1.38 -15.05 18.44
N GLU A 53 1.52 -16.37 18.71
CA GLU A 53 2.84 -16.98 18.85
C GLU A 53 3.66 -16.80 17.58
N THR A 54 4.99 -16.68 17.76
CA THR A 54 5.95 -16.52 16.66
C THR A 54 5.82 -17.63 15.61
N PHE A 55 5.85 -17.24 14.35
CA PHE A 55 5.89 -18.16 13.20
C PHE A 55 7.33 -18.44 12.82
N VAL A 56 7.64 -19.72 12.55
CA VAL A 56 8.92 -20.12 11.99
C VAL A 56 8.65 -21.05 10.82
N LEU A 57 9.12 -20.70 9.63
CA LEU A 57 8.87 -21.47 8.41
C LEU A 57 10.02 -21.34 7.41
N ASN A 58 10.13 -22.36 6.53
CA ASN A 58 11.00 -22.28 5.37
C ASN A 58 10.36 -21.40 4.31
N LEU A 59 11.14 -20.47 3.74
CA LEU A 59 10.71 -19.69 2.59
C LEU A 59 10.92 -20.47 1.29
N ALA A 60 10.05 -20.19 0.31
CA ALA A 60 10.14 -20.77 -1.03
C ALA A 60 11.33 -20.12 -1.78
N ASP A 61 12.53 -20.58 -1.53
CA ASP A 61 13.74 -20.19 -2.25
C ASP A 61 14.30 -21.42 -2.99
N THR A 62 14.62 -21.26 -4.28
CA THR A 62 15.02 -22.37 -5.13
C THR A 62 16.42 -22.90 -4.84
N ASP A 63 17.30 -22.08 -4.27
CA ASP A 63 18.73 -22.38 -4.21
C ASP A 63 19.31 -22.49 -2.78
N GLN A 64 18.62 -22.01 -1.75
CA GLN A 64 19.12 -22.03 -0.37
C GLN A 64 17.96 -22.25 0.62
N ARG A 65 18.27 -22.95 1.72
CA ARG A 65 17.32 -23.12 2.83
C ARG A 65 17.26 -21.85 3.65
N SER A 66 16.30 -20.99 3.34
CA SER A 66 16.06 -19.76 4.07
C SER A 66 14.91 -19.93 5.04
N TYR A 67 15.09 -19.47 6.28
CA TYR A 67 14.08 -19.50 7.33
C TYR A 67 13.60 -18.09 7.64
N LEU A 68 12.28 -17.92 7.74
CA LEU A 68 11.67 -16.73 8.29
C LEU A 68 11.21 -17.03 9.72
N ARG A 69 11.60 -16.15 10.64
CA ARG A 69 11.01 -16.07 11.97
C ARG A 69 10.30 -14.71 12.06
N VAL A 70 9.00 -14.74 12.31
CA VAL A 70 8.17 -13.53 12.37
C VAL A 70 7.19 -13.58 13.53
N GLY A 71 7.17 -12.53 14.34
CA GLY A 71 6.16 -12.26 15.35
C GLY A 71 5.08 -11.37 14.73
N ILE A 72 3.82 -11.72 14.92
CA ILE A 72 2.67 -11.01 14.35
C ILE A 72 1.63 -10.76 15.43
N ASP A 73 1.22 -9.51 15.55
CA ASP A 73 0.06 -9.10 16.32
C ASP A 73 -0.99 -8.54 15.36
N LEU A 74 -2.27 -8.80 15.64
CA LEU A 74 -3.39 -8.33 14.84
C LEU A 74 -4.19 -7.28 15.61
N GLY A 75 -4.32 -6.09 15.03
CA GLY A 75 -5.27 -5.08 15.47
C GLY A 75 -6.67 -5.46 15.03
N ILE A 76 -7.60 -5.61 15.95
CA ILE A 76 -8.98 -6.00 15.68
C ILE A 76 -9.97 -4.91 16.09
N ASN A 77 -11.10 -4.79 15.38
CA ASN A 77 -12.10 -3.74 15.60
C ASN A 77 -13.14 -4.07 16.68
N ARG A 78 -12.94 -5.13 17.43
CA ARG A 78 -13.80 -5.53 18.53
C ARG A 78 -13.03 -5.61 19.85
N GLU A 79 -13.72 -5.47 20.96
CA GLU A 79 -13.13 -5.69 22.27
C GLU A 79 -12.96 -7.20 22.51
N ALA A 80 -11.76 -7.59 22.95
CA ALA A 80 -11.52 -8.95 23.41
C ALA A 80 -12.22 -9.13 24.77
N LYS A 81 -13.33 -9.83 24.81
CA LYS A 81 -13.98 -10.19 26.07
C LYS A 81 -13.20 -11.33 26.73
N ARG A 82 -12.89 -11.17 28.03
CA ARG A 82 -12.24 -12.22 28.80
C ARG A 82 -13.13 -13.48 28.80
N GLY A 83 -12.60 -14.59 28.27
CA GLY A 83 -13.27 -15.89 28.27
C GLY A 83 -14.17 -16.17 27.06
N GLU A 84 -14.32 -15.24 26.12
CA GLU A 84 -14.79 -15.61 24.79
C GLU A 84 -13.66 -16.36 24.10
N ASP A 85 -13.95 -17.60 23.67
CA ASP A 85 -13.10 -18.30 22.74
C ASP A 85 -12.87 -17.37 21.56
N LEU A 86 -11.64 -16.89 21.40
CA LEU A 86 -11.18 -16.22 20.20
C LEU A 86 -11.06 -17.31 19.10
N ALA A 87 -12.15 -18.08 18.98
CA ALA A 87 -12.27 -18.98 17.86
C ALA A 87 -12.38 -18.11 16.60
N PRO A 88 -11.54 -18.26 15.66
CA PRO A 88 -10.70 -19.40 15.33
C PRO A 88 -9.22 -19.02 15.22
N VAL A 89 -8.53 -18.94 16.32
CA VAL A 89 -7.08 -18.68 16.31
C VAL A 89 -6.35 -19.66 15.38
N ALA A 90 -6.83 -20.91 15.30
CA ALA A 90 -6.27 -21.90 14.41
C ALA A 90 -6.43 -21.51 12.93
N GLU A 91 -7.62 -21.03 12.52
CA GLU A 91 -7.88 -20.57 11.13
C GLU A 91 -7.10 -19.31 10.80
N VAL A 92 -6.96 -18.39 11.76
CA VAL A 92 -6.10 -17.20 11.63
C VAL A 92 -4.65 -17.63 11.38
N ARG A 93 -4.13 -18.56 12.19
CA ARG A 93 -2.75 -19.06 12.04
C ARG A 93 -2.55 -19.79 10.72
N ASP A 94 -3.48 -20.63 10.30
CA ASP A 94 -3.45 -21.33 9.01
C ASP A 94 -3.44 -20.35 7.83
N THR A 95 -4.30 -19.33 7.89
CA THR A 95 -4.33 -18.27 6.87
C THR A 95 -3.01 -17.53 6.77
N ILE A 96 -2.43 -17.14 7.91
CA ILE A 96 -1.13 -16.46 7.96
C ILE A 96 -0.03 -17.36 7.40
N LEU A 97 0.02 -18.62 7.79
CA LEU A 97 1.02 -19.59 7.30
C LEU A 97 0.91 -19.77 5.78
N SER A 98 -0.30 -19.84 5.24
CA SER A 98 -0.52 -19.96 3.79
C SER A 98 0.06 -18.76 3.03
N VAL A 99 -0.16 -17.54 3.51
CA VAL A 99 0.39 -16.33 2.88
C VAL A 99 1.90 -16.25 3.03
N LEU A 100 2.43 -16.58 4.22
CA LEU A 100 3.89 -16.56 4.47
C LEU A 100 4.63 -17.60 3.62
N ALA A 101 4.03 -18.76 3.36
CA ALA A 101 4.64 -19.82 2.55
C ALA A 101 4.85 -19.42 1.07
N GLU A 102 4.08 -18.47 0.57
CA GLU A 102 4.23 -17.94 -0.80
C GLU A 102 5.30 -16.82 -0.89
N ALA A 103 5.79 -16.33 0.25
CA ALA A 103 6.70 -15.20 0.29
C ALA A 103 8.12 -15.58 -0.14
N LYS A 104 8.75 -14.69 -0.93
CA LYS A 104 10.13 -14.86 -1.41
C LYS A 104 11.10 -14.03 -0.58
N VAL A 105 12.28 -14.61 -0.29
CA VAL A 105 13.33 -13.95 0.50
C VAL A 105 13.69 -12.56 -0.05
N ASN A 106 13.92 -12.45 -1.36
CA ASN A 106 14.35 -11.21 -1.98
C ASN A 106 13.33 -10.08 -1.81
N ASP A 107 12.04 -10.41 -1.86
CA ASP A 107 10.96 -9.42 -1.64
C ASP A 107 10.94 -8.98 -0.18
N LEU A 108 11.05 -9.92 0.76
CA LEU A 108 11.00 -9.66 2.19
C LEU A 108 12.17 -8.85 2.74
N MET A 109 13.28 -8.78 2.01
CA MET A 109 14.42 -7.94 2.38
C MET A 109 14.20 -6.46 2.09
N THR A 110 13.15 -6.11 1.35
CA THR A 110 12.82 -4.72 1.00
C THR A 110 11.66 -4.17 1.84
N SER A 111 11.63 -2.86 2.04
CA SER A 111 10.49 -2.19 2.71
C SER A 111 9.19 -2.37 1.90
N ALA A 112 9.28 -2.30 0.58
CA ALA A 112 8.14 -2.50 -0.32
C ALA A 112 7.58 -3.92 -0.22
N GLY A 113 8.43 -4.93 -0.17
CA GLY A 113 8.01 -6.33 -0.03
C GLY A 113 7.38 -6.62 1.33
N LYS A 114 7.89 -6.02 2.41
CA LYS A 114 7.25 -6.11 3.75
C LYS A 114 5.88 -5.45 3.76
N ALA A 115 5.73 -4.29 3.11
CA ALA A 115 4.44 -3.60 2.97
C ALA A 115 3.45 -4.45 2.16
N LYS A 116 3.92 -5.06 1.07
CA LYS A 116 3.12 -6.00 0.27
C LYS A 116 2.68 -7.20 1.10
N LEU A 117 3.59 -7.84 1.83
CA LEU A 117 3.24 -8.96 2.71
C LEU A 117 2.16 -8.59 3.71
N LYS A 118 2.26 -7.40 4.32
CA LYS A 118 1.26 -6.89 5.26
C LYS A 118 -0.13 -6.76 4.60
N ALA A 119 -0.18 -6.23 3.38
CA ALA A 119 -1.42 -6.11 2.61
C ALA A 119 -1.99 -7.49 2.22
N ASP A 120 -1.14 -8.44 1.83
CA ASP A 120 -1.55 -9.80 1.48
C ASP A 120 -2.10 -10.55 2.70
N LEU A 121 -1.49 -10.37 3.88
CA LEU A 121 -1.98 -10.92 5.14
C LEU A 121 -3.35 -10.35 5.51
N LEU A 122 -3.53 -9.03 5.44
CA LEU A 122 -4.82 -8.38 5.69
C LEU A 122 -5.90 -8.91 4.76
N ARG A 123 -5.61 -8.98 3.46
CA ARG A 123 -6.55 -9.52 2.48
C ARG A 123 -6.92 -10.97 2.78
N GLY A 124 -5.96 -11.84 3.01
CA GLY A 124 -6.23 -13.25 3.33
C GLY A 124 -7.06 -13.43 4.59
N LEU A 125 -6.79 -12.62 5.63
CA LEU A 125 -7.57 -12.64 6.87
C LEU A 125 -9.00 -12.13 6.67
N HIS A 126 -9.20 -11.08 5.88
CA HIS A 126 -10.55 -10.58 5.55
C HIS A 126 -11.37 -11.58 4.73
N GLU A 127 -10.73 -12.33 3.84
CA GLU A 127 -11.40 -13.31 2.99
C GLU A 127 -11.76 -14.60 3.73
N ARG A 128 -10.85 -15.10 4.57
CA ARG A 128 -10.99 -16.42 5.22
C ARG A 128 -11.57 -16.35 6.63
N VAL A 129 -11.32 -15.26 7.36
CA VAL A 129 -11.66 -15.12 8.79
C VAL A 129 -12.31 -13.76 9.09
N PRO A 130 -13.32 -13.33 8.31
CA PRO A 130 -13.91 -11.99 8.43
C PRO A 130 -14.51 -11.72 9.82
N GLN A 131 -14.94 -12.77 10.54
CA GLN A 131 -15.54 -12.66 11.87
C GLN A 131 -14.58 -12.15 12.94
N ILE A 132 -13.26 -12.19 12.71
CA ILE A 132 -12.26 -11.65 13.65
C ILE A 132 -12.25 -10.12 13.60
N GLY A 133 -12.56 -9.51 12.43
CA GLY A 133 -12.55 -8.07 12.25
C GLY A 133 -11.15 -7.48 12.32
N VAL A 134 -10.18 -8.09 11.61
CA VAL A 134 -8.80 -7.60 11.56
C VAL A 134 -8.75 -6.29 10.78
N GLU A 135 -8.17 -5.25 11.39
CA GLU A 135 -8.00 -3.93 10.78
C GLU A 135 -6.52 -3.66 10.44
N GLU A 136 -5.60 -4.25 11.19
CA GLU A 136 -4.18 -3.96 11.06
C GLU A 136 -3.32 -5.19 11.40
N VAL A 137 -2.17 -5.30 10.75
CA VAL A 137 -1.14 -6.31 11.02
C VAL A 137 0.11 -5.63 11.53
N TYR A 138 0.62 -6.05 12.67
CA TYR A 138 1.86 -5.55 13.26
C TYR A 138 2.92 -6.64 13.24
N PHE A 139 4.09 -6.35 12.67
CA PHE A 139 5.26 -7.21 12.81
C PHE A 139 6.02 -6.83 14.08
N THR A 140 6.04 -7.72 15.05
CA THR A 140 6.74 -7.53 16.33
C THR A 140 8.16 -8.09 16.30
N GLU A 141 8.41 -9.07 15.43
CA GLU A 141 9.71 -9.63 15.12
C GLU A 141 9.80 -9.95 13.62
N PHE A 142 10.96 -9.76 13.00
CA PHE A 142 11.15 -10.10 11.59
C PHE A 142 12.61 -10.46 11.32
N LEU A 143 12.93 -11.76 11.28
CA LEU A 143 14.26 -12.29 11.07
C LEU A 143 14.28 -13.28 9.91
N ILE A 144 15.18 -13.04 8.95
CA ILE A 144 15.47 -13.98 7.86
C ILE A 144 16.86 -14.54 8.06
N GLN A 145 16.99 -15.85 8.07
CA GLN A 145 18.26 -16.58 8.09
C GLN A 145 18.44 -17.34 6.79
N ARG A 146 19.66 -17.28 6.26
CA ARG A 146 20.12 -18.01 5.06
C ARG A 146 21.14 -19.05 5.44
#